data_6a1b8de635ee4f602dccbe6a03e4d624
#
_entry.id   6a1b8de635ee4f602dccbe6a03e4d624
#
_cell.length_a   1.000
_cell.length_b   1.000
_cell.length_c   1.000
_cell.angle_alpha   90.00
_cell.angle_beta   90.00
_cell.angle_gamma   90.00
#
_symmetry.space_group_name_H-M   'P 1'
#
loop_
_entity.id
_entity.type
_entity.pdbx_description
1 polymer ?
#
loop_
_entity_poly.entity_id
_entity_poly.type
_entity_poly.pdbx_seq_one_letter_code
_entity_poly.pdbx_strand_id
1 'polypeptide(L)'
;MKKLILILAVSLLIITTTDAQMFKFGIKAGIGFSSLKIEDITDISDGGDVYDLVTGDGVMGYHIGVQTQIKLAMLLIQPEVYFNAGGGTVEQIVENGPTEVLNVNFSRIDIPLLVGVKLGPMRINAGPVGSFVIKETSDLDEIQDDYTLFTNAMTWGFQAGLGFNISKISIDARYEGSLSKLGETLSLGGTDFALDARPSQWIISLGIWF
;
A
#
# COMPACT_ATOMS: atom_id res chain seq x y z
N MET A 1 9.54 -27.32 -3.81
CA MET A 1 9.25 -26.00 -3.25
C MET A 1 9.95 -25.76 -1.90
N LYS A 2 9.80 -26.60 -0.87
CA LYS A 2 10.46 -26.44 0.44
C LYS A 2 12.00 -26.37 0.37
N LYS A 3 12.65 -27.15 -0.51
CA LYS A 3 14.10 -27.15 -0.73
C LYS A 3 14.60 -25.85 -1.40
N LEU A 4 13.81 -25.23 -2.26
CA LEU A 4 14.14 -23.95 -2.91
C LEU A 4 14.10 -22.79 -1.91
N ILE A 5 13.13 -22.79 -1.01
CA ILE A 5 12.99 -21.80 0.05
C ILE A 5 14.16 -21.92 1.05
N LEU A 6 14.58 -23.16 1.35
CA LEU A 6 15.73 -23.40 2.23
C LEU A 6 17.05 -22.94 1.60
N ILE A 7 17.24 -23.18 0.29
CA ILE A 7 18.43 -22.73 -0.45
C ILE A 7 18.43 -21.18 -0.52
N LEU A 8 17.29 -20.54 -0.73
CA LEU A 8 17.18 -19.10 -0.73
C LEU A 8 17.45 -18.51 0.66
N ALA A 9 16.95 -19.15 1.73
CA ALA A 9 17.22 -18.75 3.11
C ALA A 9 18.70 -18.95 3.50
N VAL A 10 19.34 -20.04 3.07
CA VAL A 10 20.76 -20.31 3.32
C VAL A 10 21.65 -19.38 2.49
N SER A 11 21.30 -19.04 1.25
CA SER A 11 22.07 -18.07 0.45
C SER A 11 22.00 -16.66 1.03
N LEU A 12 20.90 -16.26 1.68
CA LEU A 12 20.80 -15.00 2.41
C LEU A 12 21.71 -14.95 3.65
N LEU A 13 22.01 -16.10 4.28
CA LEU A 13 22.87 -16.19 5.46
C LEU A 13 24.37 -16.13 5.16
N ILE A 14 24.79 -16.38 3.92
CA ILE A 14 26.23 -16.45 3.54
C ILE A 14 26.82 -15.06 3.19
N ILE A 15 26.00 -14.00 3.10
CA ILE A 15 26.47 -12.65 2.72
C ILE A 15 27.11 -11.88 3.91
N THR A 16 27.45 -12.53 5.00
CA THR A 16 27.81 -11.84 6.28
C THR A 16 29.28 -11.54 6.50
N THR A 17 30.19 -11.66 5.54
CA THR A 17 31.62 -11.48 5.85
C THR A 17 32.45 -10.75 4.79
N THR A 18 32.00 -9.61 4.27
CA THR A 18 32.96 -8.64 3.71
C THR A 18 32.30 -7.27 3.56
N ASP A 19 32.87 -6.26 4.22
CA ASP A 19 32.47 -4.86 4.22
C ASP A 19 31.05 -4.57 4.77
N ALA A 20 30.93 -4.64 6.08
CA ALA A 20 29.73 -4.33 6.88
C ALA A 20 29.11 -2.94 6.68
N GLN A 21 29.62 -2.13 5.76
CA GLN A 21 29.07 -0.82 5.42
C GLN A 21 28.24 -0.78 4.13
N MET A 22 28.39 -1.77 3.24
CA MET A 22 27.66 -1.78 1.96
C MET A 22 26.27 -2.38 2.04
N PHE A 23 26.08 -3.39 2.86
CA PHE A 23 24.81 -4.11 2.99
C PHE A 23 24.30 -4.06 4.43
N LYS A 24 23.02 -3.75 4.59
CA LYS A 24 22.32 -3.81 5.87
C LYS A 24 20.99 -4.50 5.67
N PHE A 25 20.64 -5.32 6.64
CA PHE A 25 19.32 -5.94 6.75
C PHE A 25 18.64 -5.42 8.02
N GLY A 26 17.32 -5.33 8.00
CA GLY A 26 16.57 -4.86 9.16
C GLY A 26 15.10 -5.25 9.09
N ILE A 27 14.43 -5.05 10.20
CA ILE A 27 12.98 -5.13 10.30
C ILE A 27 12.40 -3.73 10.43
N LYS A 28 11.17 -3.54 9.98
CA LYS A 28 10.44 -2.27 10.12
C LYS A 28 8.98 -2.52 10.46
N ALA A 29 8.40 -1.62 11.20
CA ALA A 29 6.97 -1.56 11.44
C ALA A 29 6.52 -0.09 11.50
N GLY A 30 5.25 0.16 11.27
CA GLY A 30 4.72 1.51 11.33
C GLY A 30 3.24 1.60 11.07
N ILE A 31 2.80 2.82 10.92
CA ILE A 31 1.41 3.18 10.64
C ILE A 31 1.32 3.86 9.28
N GLY A 32 0.19 3.68 8.62
CA GLY A 32 -0.18 4.35 7.38
C GLY A 32 -1.49 5.08 7.55
N PHE A 33 -1.62 6.21 6.91
CA PHE A 33 -2.88 6.95 6.77
C PHE A 33 -3.25 6.86 5.29
N SER A 34 -4.18 5.96 4.97
CA SER A 34 -4.60 5.71 3.61
C SER A 34 -5.89 6.44 3.29
N SER A 35 -6.00 6.92 2.06
CA SER A 35 -7.20 7.51 1.49
C SER A 35 -7.45 6.84 0.15
N LEU A 36 -8.68 6.44 -0.07
CA LEU A 36 -9.14 5.89 -1.33
C LEU A 36 -9.77 7.04 -2.12
N LYS A 37 -9.09 7.49 -3.18
CA LYS A 37 -9.68 8.43 -4.12
C LYS A 37 -10.47 7.65 -5.14
N ILE A 38 -11.75 7.93 -5.23
CA ILE A 38 -12.63 7.46 -6.32
C ILE A 38 -12.96 8.65 -7.20
N GLU A 39 -13.23 8.40 -8.47
CA GLU A 39 -13.88 9.38 -9.32
C GLU A 39 -15.34 9.44 -8.86
N ASP A 40 -15.84 10.65 -8.56
CA ASP A 40 -17.20 10.82 -8.06
C ASP A 40 -18.19 10.26 -9.09
N ILE A 41 -19.02 9.32 -8.68
CA ILE A 41 -20.07 8.74 -9.51
C ILE A 41 -21.37 9.33 -9.02
N THR A 42 -22.03 10.10 -9.88
CA THR A 42 -23.27 10.81 -9.56
C THR A 42 -24.46 10.22 -10.32
N ASP A 43 -25.64 10.48 -9.81
CA ASP A 43 -26.91 10.08 -10.44
C ASP A 43 -27.07 8.55 -10.60
N ILE A 44 -26.59 7.77 -9.63
CA ILE A 44 -26.83 6.32 -9.62
C ILE A 44 -28.29 6.10 -9.22
N SER A 45 -29.05 5.45 -10.09
CA SER A 45 -30.45 5.11 -9.80
C SER A 45 -30.61 3.62 -9.58
N ASP A 46 -31.04 3.23 -8.38
CA ASP A 46 -31.37 1.86 -8.04
C ASP A 46 -32.65 1.81 -7.21
N GLY A 47 -33.63 0.97 -7.61
CA GLY A 47 -34.87 0.78 -6.88
C GLY A 47 -35.78 2.01 -6.77
N GLY A 48 -35.46 3.12 -7.43
CA GLY A 48 -36.20 4.40 -7.39
C GLY A 48 -35.54 5.48 -6.55
N ASP A 49 -34.43 5.16 -5.86
CA ASP A 49 -33.61 6.13 -5.16
C ASP A 49 -32.44 6.56 -6.06
N VAL A 50 -31.99 7.82 -5.90
CA VAL A 50 -30.82 8.39 -6.57
C VAL A 50 -29.78 8.65 -5.49
N TYR A 51 -28.55 8.17 -5.71
CA TYR A 51 -27.44 8.36 -4.81
C TYR A 51 -26.12 8.66 -5.52
N ASP A 52 -25.24 9.34 -4.82
CA ASP A 52 -23.89 9.68 -5.25
C ASP A 52 -22.87 8.94 -4.40
N LEU A 53 -21.80 8.44 -5.04
CA LEU A 53 -20.63 7.87 -4.37
C LEU A 53 -19.49 8.85 -4.43
N VAL A 54 -19.00 9.27 -3.28
CA VAL A 54 -17.88 10.24 -3.17
C VAL A 54 -16.76 9.69 -2.28
N THR A 55 -15.56 10.26 -2.44
CA THR A 55 -14.41 9.91 -1.62
C THR A 55 -14.68 10.24 -0.15
N GLY A 56 -14.57 9.25 0.73
CA GLY A 56 -14.70 9.43 2.18
C GLY A 56 -13.35 9.72 2.87
N ASP A 57 -13.37 9.65 4.20
CA ASP A 57 -12.21 9.92 5.04
C ASP A 57 -11.11 8.84 4.92
N GLY A 58 -9.87 9.26 5.22
CA GLY A 58 -8.73 8.35 5.26
C GLY A 58 -8.76 7.45 6.50
N VAL A 59 -8.35 6.20 6.33
CA VAL A 59 -8.31 5.19 7.40
C VAL A 59 -6.87 4.94 7.83
N MET A 60 -6.67 4.80 9.15
CA MET A 60 -5.39 4.42 9.71
C MET A 60 -5.16 2.91 9.58
N GLY A 61 -4.02 2.54 8.99
CA GLY A 61 -3.55 1.17 8.87
C GLY A 61 -2.22 0.95 9.58
N TYR A 62 -1.70 -0.27 9.47
CA TYR A 62 -0.39 -0.65 9.99
C TYR A 62 0.37 -1.51 8.97
N HIS A 63 1.70 -1.49 9.10
CA HIS A 63 2.55 -2.35 8.29
C HIS A 63 3.70 -2.92 9.13
N ILE A 64 4.16 -4.09 8.73
CA ILE A 64 5.32 -4.78 9.32
C ILE A 64 6.05 -5.57 8.24
N GLY A 65 7.38 -5.56 8.27
CA GLY A 65 8.14 -6.30 7.29
C GLY A 65 9.65 -6.19 7.46
N VAL A 66 10.33 -6.52 6.37
CA VAL A 66 11.79 -6.53 6.29
C VAL A 66 12.27 -5.47 5.32
N GLN A 67 13.41 -4.91 5.60
CA GLN A 67 14.08 -3.93 4.77
C GLN A 67 15.54 -4.30 4.57
N THR A 68 16.05 -3.98 3.39
CA THR A 68 17.46 -4.16 3.04
C THR A 68 18.00 -2.85 2.52
N GLN A 69 19.25 -2.55 2.77
CA GLN A 69 19.91 -1.37 2.24
C GLN A 69 21.26 -1.74 1.64
N ILE A 70 21.43 -1.43 0.37
CA ILE A 70 22.70 -1.57 -0.38
C ILE A 70 23.21 -0.16 -0.62
N LYS A 71 24.39 0.13 -0.08
CA LYS A 71 25.02 1.45 -0.21
C LYS A 71 26.15 1.41 -1.24
N LEU A 72 26.06 2.25 -2.26
CA LEU A 72 27.07 2.44 -3.30
C LEU A 72 27.52 3.91 -3.28
N ALA A 73 28.56 4.20 -2.50
CA ALA A 73 28.99 5.58 -2.20
C ALA A 73 27.85 6.42 -1.59
N MET A 74 27.33 7.39 -2.31
CA MET A 74 26.17 8.21 -1.84
C MET A 74 24.83 7.62 -2.26
N LEU A 75 24.82 6.69 -3.21
CA LEU A 75 23.59 6.06 -3.68
C LEU A 75 23.16 4.93 -2.75
N LEU A 76 21.86 4.77 -2.63
CA LEU A 76 21.20 3.70 -1.89
C LEU A 76 20.24 2.96 -2.82
N ILE A 77 20.26 1.63 -2.70
CA ILE A 77 19.21 0.77 -3.24
C ILE A 77 18.59 0.07 -2.03
N GLN A 78 17.27 0.18 -1.89
CA GLN A 78 16.56 -0.30 -0.70
C GLN A 78 15.34 -1.14 -1.11
N PRO A 79 15.55 -2.43 -1.39
CA PRO A 79 14.44 -3.38 -1.55
C PRO A 79 13.85 -3.70 -0.17
N GLU A 80 12.52 -3.76 -0.14
CA GLU A 80 11.76 -4.07 1.07
C GLU A 80 10.64 -5.04 0.74
N VAL A 81 10.14 -5.73 1.75
CA VAL A 81 8.91 -6.53 1.69
C VAL A 81 8.17 -6.34 2.99
N TYR A 82 6.91 -5.92 2.93
CA TYR A 82 6.10 -5.79 4.12
C TYR A 82 4.63 -6.12 3.89
N PHE A 83 4.03 -6.64 4.93
CA PHE A 83 2.58 -6.77 5.04
C PHE A 83 2.01 -5.41 5.43
N ASN A 84 0.96 -5.00 4.75
CA ASN A 84 0.25 -3.76 4.96
C ASN A 84 -1.25 -4.07 5.12
N ALA A 85 -1.83 -3.60 6.20
CA ALA A 85 -3.27 -3.62 6.42
C ALA A 85 -3.76 -2.18 6.54
N GLY A 86 -4.69 -1.82 5.72
CA GLY A 86 -5.25 -0.47 5.64
C GLY A 86 -6.62 -0.49 4.99
N GLY A 87 -7.12 0.69 4.71
CA GLY A 87 -8.45 0.82 4.09
C GLY A 87 -8.71 2.24 3.63
N GLY A 88 -9.96 2.48 3.30
CA GLY A 88 -10.54 3.76 2.98
C GLY A 88 -12.03 3.73 3.29
N THR A 89 -12.66 4.88 3.23
CA THR A 89 -14.10 5.01 3.29
C THR A 89 -14.64 5.58 2.00
N VAL A 90 -15.84 5.19 1.64
CA VAL A 90 -16.65 5.74 0.56
C VAL A 90 -17.92 6.25 1.20
N GLU A 91 -18.34 7.45 0.86
CA GLU A 91 -19.61 7.99 1.33
C GLU A 91 -20.66 7.83 0.23
N GLN A 92 -21.78 7.20 0.60
CA GLN A 92 -22.96 7.09 -0.21
C GLN A 92 -23.95 8.18 0.23
N ILE A 93 -24.19 9.15 -0.63
CA ILE A 93 -25.12 10.25 -0.40
C ILE A 93 -26.44 9.92 -1.10
N VAL A 94 -27.50 9.70 -0.34
CA VAL A 94 -28.84 9.44 -0.88
C VAL A 94 -29.57 10.78 -1.03
N GLU A 95 -30.15 11.04 -2.18
CA GLU A 95 -30.96 12.25 -2.41
C GLU A 95 -32.19 12.23 -1.47
N ASN A 96 -32.27 13.19 -0.56
CA ASN A 96 -33.26 13.29 0.53
C ASN A 96 -33.19 12.19 1.60
N GLY A 97 -32.05 11.46 1.72
CA GLY A 97 -31.81 10.41 2.71
C GLY A 97 -30.58 10.66 3.58
N PRO A 98 -30.26 9.76 4.49
CA PRO A 98 -29.02 9.81 5.27
C PRO A 98 -27.80 9.52 4.39
N THR A 99 -26.66 10.11 4.73
CA THR A 99 -25.36 9.70 4.18
C THR A 99 -24.88 8.43 4.90
N GLU A 100 -24.54 7.39 4.17
CA GLU A 100 -23.96 6.17 4.70
C GLU A 100 -22.47 6.13 4.42
N VAL A 101 -21.68 5.68 5.42
CA VAL A 101 -20.23 5.54 5.30
C VAL A 101 -19.89 4.06 5.15
N LEU A 102 -19.37 3.69 3.99
CA LEU A 102 -19.00 2.33 3.64
C LEU A 102 -17.48 2.15 3.84
N ASN A 103 -17.09 1.16 4.64
CA ASN A 103 -15.69 0.88 4.92
C ASN A 103 -15.15 -0.16 3.91
N VAL A 104 -13.98 0.14 3.36
CA VAL A 104 -13.22 -0.78 2.51
C VAL A 104 -11.90 -1.08 3.21
N ASN A 105 -11.70 -2.32 3.61
CA ASN A 105 -10.48 -2.78 4.25
C ASN A 105 -9.75 -3.77 3.35
N PHE A 106 -8.44 -3.61 3.26
CA PHE A 106 -7.60 -4.52 2.48
C PHE A 106 -6.33 -4.90 3.24
N SER A 107 -5.86 -6.10 2.96
CA SER A 107 -4.55 -6.58 3.38
C SER A 107 -3.74 -6.95 2.16
N ARG A 108 -2.49 -6.48 2.09
CA ARG A 108 -1.63 -6.67 0.93
C ARG A 108 -0.18 -6.90 1.33
N ILE A 109 0.58 -7.52 0.44
CA ILE A 109 2.05 -7.54 0.50
C ILE A 109 2.57 -6.50 -0.47
N ASP A 110 3.36 -5.57 0.04
CA ASP A 110 4.01 -4.53 -0.73
C ASP A 110 5.49 -4.84 -0.88
N ILE A 111 6.00 -4.69 -2.10
CA ILE A 111 7.40 -4.92 -2.47
C ILE A 111 7.95 -3.66 -3.13
N PRO A 112 8.35 -2.65 -2.35
CA PRO A 112 9.01 -1.47 -2.89
C PRO A 112 10.47 -1.75 -3.24
N LEU A 113 10.92 -1.18 -4.36
CA LEU A 113 12.31 -1.09 -4.75
C LEU A 113 12.71 0.39 -4.81
N LEU A 114 13.30 0.89 -3.75
CA LEU A 114 13.62 2.30 -3.62
C LEU A 114 15.07 2.57 -3.97
N VAL A 115 15.29 3.65 -4.70
CA VAL A 115 16.61 4.21 -5.00
C VAL A 115 16.69 5.60 -4.36
N GLY A 116 17.82 5.94 -3.79
CA GLY A 116 17.96 7.21 -3.10
C GLY A 116 19.39 7.64 -2.88
N VAL A 117 19.50 8.74 -2.15
CA VAL A 117 20.79 9.31 -1.74
C VAL A 117 20.86 9.41 -0.22
N LYS A 118 22.07 9.15 0.31
CA LYS A 118 22.35 9.29 1.73
C LYS A 118 23.19 10.53 1.98
N LEU A 119 22.68 11.42 2.83
CA LEU A 119 23.30 12.67 3.24
C LEU A 119 23.50 12.65 4.76
N GLY A 120 24.63 12.10 5.21
CA GLY A 120 24.88 11.88 6.63
C GLY A 120 23.86 10.88 7.25
N PRO A 121 23.11 11.29 8.29
CA PRO A 121 22.07 10.47 8.88
C PRO A 121 20.77 10.45 8.03
N MET A 122 20.57 11.46 7.21
CA MET A 122 19.39 11.57 6.33
C MET A 122 19.52 10.72 5.08
N ARG A 123 18.39 10.26 4.56
CA ARG A 123 18.25 9.69 3.22
C ARG A 123 16.97 10.19 2.55
N ILE A 124 17.06 10.36 1.26
CA ILE A 124 15.92 10.67 0.39
C ILE A 124 15.84 9.50 -0.57
N ASN A 125 14.69 8.88 -0.68
CA ASN A 125 14.48 7.74 -1.57
C ASN A 125 13.14 7.82 -2.28
N ALA A 126 13.10 7.21 -3.46
CA ALA A 126 11.89 7.04 -4.24
C ALA A 126 12.01 5.78 -5.11
N GLY A 127 10.88 5.21 -5.50
CA GLY A 127 10.88 4.06 -6.40
C GLY A 127 9.52 3.43 -6.57
N PRO A 128 9.44 2.42 -7.46
CA PRO A 128 8.22 1.67 -7.70
C PRO A 128 7.87 0.76 -6.53
N VAL A 129 6.59 0.45 -6.41
CA VAL A 129 6.03 -0.53 -5.47
C VAL A 129 5.15 -1.49 -6.25
N GLY A 130 5.38 -2.78 -6.09
CA GLY A 130 4.45 -3.83 -6.50
C GLY A 130 3.65 -4.26 -5.27
N SER A 131 2.33 -4.28 -5.38
CA SER A 131 1.42 -4.64 -4.29
C SER A 131 0.56 -5.84 -4.69
N PHE A 132 0.49 -6.84 -3.81
CA PHE A 132 -0.33 -8.03 -3.97
C PHE A 132 -1.42 -8.01 -2.91
N VAL A 133 -2.67 -7.88 -3.32
CA VAL A 133 -3.82 -7.96 -2.42
C VAL A 133 -4.03 -9.42 -1.99
N ILE A 134 -4.11 -9.65 -0.67
CA ILE A 134 -4.30 -10.99 -0.08
C ILE A 134 -5.74 -11.16 0.35
N LYS A 135 -6.30 -10.13 0.94
CA LYS A 135 -7.66 -10.12 1.48
C LYS A 135 -8.26 -8.74 1.34
N GLU A 136 -9.51 -8.74 0.97
CA GLU A 136 -10.38 -7.59 0.96
C GLU A 136 -11.63 -7.89 1.79
N THR A 137 -12.19 -6.87 2.40
CA THR A 137 -13.48 -6.91 3.07
C THR A 137 -14.10 -5.53 2.90
N SER A 138 -15.28 -5.48 2.31
CA SER A 138 -16.00 -4.24 2.06
C SER A 138 -17.43 -4.35 2.59
N ASP A 139 -17.94 -3.28 3.17
CA ASP A 139 -19.36 -3.19 3.55
C ASP A 139 -20.26 -3.13 2.30
N LEU A 140 -19.67 -2.89 1.12
CA LEU A 140 -20.36 -2.96 -0.18
C LEU A 140 -20.82 -4.39 -0.52
N ASP A 141 -20.23 -5.43 0.05
CA ASP A 141 -20.63 -6.83 -0.14
C ASP A 141 -22.04 -7.12 0.41
N GLU A 142 -22.54 -6.29 1.34
CA GLU A 142 -23.91 -6.42 1.90
C GLU A 142 -24.99 -5.91 0.94
N ILE A 143 -24.62 -5.12 -0.08
CA ILE A 143 -25.55 -4.50 -1.01
C ILE A 143 -25.80 -5.38 -2.24
N GLN A 144 -24.82 -6.22 -2.63
CA GLN A 144 -24.99 -7.17 -3.77
C GLN A 144 -24.15 -8.43 -3.63
N ASP A 145 -24.75 -9.61 -3.88
CA ASP A 145 -24.17 -10.95 -3.77
C ASP A 145 -23.02 -11.27 -4.77
N ASP A 146 -22.68 -10.38 -5.69
CA ASP A 146 -21.74 -10.67 -6.80
C ASP A 146 -20.67 -9.57 -6.96
N TYR A 147 -20.13 -9.06 -5.82
CA TYR A 147 -19.20 -7.96 -5.81
C TYR A 147 -17.75 -8.45 -5.65
N THR A 148 -16.96 -8.37 -6.71
CA THR A 148 -15.51 -8.63 -6.66
C THR A 148 -14.75 -7.36 -7.06
N LEU A 149 -14.36 -6.54 -6.07
CA LEU A 149 -13.65 -5.28 -6.31
C LEU A 149 -12.24 -5.50 -6.90
N PHE A 150 -11.56 -6.61 -6.60
CA PHE A 150 -10.15 -6.80 -6.96
C PHE A 150 -9.88 -8.16 -7.59
N THR A 151 -10.06 -8.23 -8.90
CA THR A 151 -9.72 -9.43 -9.67
C THR A 151 -8.22 -9.49 -10.00
N ASN A 152 -7.46 -8.43 -9.82
CA ASN A 152 -6.06 -8.39 -10.20
C ASN A 152 -5.11 -8.60 -9.02
N ALA A 153 -4.38 -9.70 -9.09
CA ALA A 153 -3.44 -10.11 -8.06
C ALA A 153 -2.30 -9.12 -7.80
N MET A 154 -1.99 -8.21 -8.72
CA MET A 154 -0.84 -7.31 -8.60
C MET A 154 -1.16 -5.90 -9.12
N THR A 155 -0.91 -4.91 -8.29
CA THR A 155 -1.01 -3.49 -8.64
C THR A 155 0.36 -2.81 -8.52
N TRP A 156 0.52 -1.71 -9.26
CA TRP A 156 1.75 -0.92 -9.25
C TRP A 156 1.51 0.46 -8.69
N GLY A 157 2.48 0.93 -7.91
CA GLY A 157 2.51 2.25 -7.33
C GLY A 157 3.91 2.83 -7.31
N PHE A 158 4.04 3.96 -6.65
CA PHE A 158 5.33 4.58 -6.36
C PHE A 158 5.37 5.02 -4.90
N GLN A 159 6.55 4.99 -4.32
CA GLN A 159 6.84 5.60 -3.03
C GLN A 159 7.93 6.65 -3.16
N ALA A 160 7.81 7.72 -2.38
CA ALA A 160 8.86 8.71 -2.21
C ALA A 160 8.87 9.22 -0.76
N GLY A 161 10.05 9.47 -0.21
CA GLY A 161 10.10 9.94 1.17
C GLY A 161 11.47 10.23 1.71
N LEU A 162 11.46 10.53 2.99
CA LEU A 162 12.62 10.87 3.79
C LEU A 162 12.83 9.80 4.86
N GLY A 163 14.09 9.47 5.13
CA GLY A 163 14.47 8.59 6.21
C GLY A 163 15.59 9.19 7.05
N PHE A 164 15.62 8.79 8.31
CA PHE A 164 16.66 9.18 9.26
C PHE A 164 17.24 7.92 9.90
N ASN A 165 18.56 7.76 9.87
CA ASN A 165 19.25 6.64 10.49
C ASN A 165 20.08 7.14 11.68
N ILE A 166 19.72 6.69 12.87
CA ILE A 166 20.44 6.98 14.11
C ILE A 166 20.96 5.65 14.66
N SER A 167 22.24 5.38 14.48
CA SER A 167 22.86 4.10 14.85
C SER A 167 22.14 2.93 14.13
N LYS A 168 21.50 2.06 14.88
CA LYS A 168 20.74 0.91 14.38
C LYS A 168 19.26 1.22 14.14
N ILE A 169 18.78 2.40 14.48
CA ILE A 169 17.37 2.79 14.35
C ILE A 169 17.19 3.58 13.05
N SER A 170 16.11 3.31 12.35
CA SER A 170 15.64 4.12 11.23
C SER A 170 14.24 4.64 11.48
N ILE A 171 14.02 5.88 11.08
CA ILE A 171 12.70 6.52 11.05
C ILE A 171 12.44 6.92 9.61
N ASP A 172 11.30 6.57 9.06
CA ASP A 172 10.90 6.91 7.70
C ASP A 172 9.55 7.61 7.68
N ALA A 173 9.45 8.64 6.85
CA ALA A 173 8.20 9.26 6.45
C ALA A 173 8.12 9.21 4.93
N ARG A 174 7.09 8.54 4.39
CA ARG A 174 6.93 8.31 2.96
C ARG A 174 5.52 8.59 2.50
N TYR A 175 5.40 9.00 1.26
CA TYR A 175 4.16 9.04 0.52
C TYR A 175 4.15 7.89 -0.49
N GLU A 176 3.03 7.19 -0.58
CA GLU A 176 2.76 6.19 -1.59
C GLU A 176 1.54 6.60 -2.41
N GLY A 177 1.66 6.48 -3.72
CA GLY A 177 0.58 6.69 -4.66
C GLY A 177 0.43 5.50 -5.59
N SER A 178 -0.80 5.10 -5.89
CA SER A 178 -1.08 4.05 -6.86
C SER A 178 -0.99 4.59 -8.29
N LEU A 179 -0.35 3.82 -9.16
CA LEU A 179 -0.31 4.04 -10.61
C LEU A 179 -1.36 3.19 -11.33
N SER A 180 -1.69 2.02 -10.76
CA SER A 180 -2.73 1.14 -11.26
C SER A 180 -4.07 1.54 -10.69
N LYS A 181 -5.12 1.34 -11.48
CA LYS A 181 -6.51 1.40 -11.03
C LYS A 181 -6.82 0.14 -10.21
N LEU A 182 -7.57 0.28 -9.14
CA LEU A 182 -7.96 -0.81 -8.26
C LEU A 182 -9.28 -1.46 -8.64
N GLY A 183 -10.02 -0.99 -9.59
CA GLY A 183 -11.24 -1.59 -10.08
C GLY A 183 -11.39 -1.32 -11.56
N GLU A 184 -11.93 -2.26 -12.30
CA GLU A 184 -12.21 -2.04 -13.72
C GLU A 184 -13.67 -1.64 -13.94
N THR A 185 -14.61 -2.20 -13.19
CA THR A 185 -16.03 -1.97 -13.41
C THR A 185 -16.85 -2.24 -12.16
N LEU A 186 -17.74 -1.35 -11.84
CA LEU A 186 -18.79 -1.50 -10.83
C LEU A 186 -20.12 -1.70 -11.59
N SER A 187 -20.73 -2.87 -11.47
CA SER A 187 -22.04 -3.12 -12.07
C SER A 187 -23.13 -2.85 -11.05
N LEU A 188 -23.88 -1.77 -11.22
CA LEU A 188 -25.01 -1.39 -10.37
C LEU A 188 -26.29 -1.32 -11.22
N GLY A 189 -27.34 -2.01 -10.80
CA GLY A 189 -28.63 -1.98 -11.51
C GLY A 189 -28.56 -2.44 -12.97
N GLY A 190 -27.55 -3.24 -13.35
CA GLY A 190 -27.34 -3.68 -14.74
C GLY A 190 -26.60 -2.68 -15.63
N THR A 191 -26.06 -1.61 -15.04
CA THR A 191 -25.20 -0.63 -15.73
C THR A 191 -23.78 -0.72 -15.19
N ASP A 192 -22.80 -0.80 -16.09
CA ASP A 192 -21.39 -0.86 -15.75
C ASP A 192 -20.78 0.54 -15.63
N PHE A 193 -20.31 0.86 -14.44
CA PHE A 193 -19.58 2.10 -14.16
C PHE A 193 -18.08 1.81 -14.06
N ALA A 194 -17.24 2.60 -14.71
CA ALA A 194 -15.79 2.49 -14.57
C ALA A 194 -15.36 3.07 -13.21
N LEU A 195 -14.89 2.22 -12.31
CA LEU A 195 -14.39 2.64 -11.01
C LEU A 195 -12.89 2.92 -11.09
N ASP A 196 -12.50 4.18 -11.18
CA ASP A 196 -11.08 4.60 -11.12
C ASP A 196 -10.67 4.88 -9.67
N ALA A 197 -10.58 3.81 -8.86
CA ALA A 197 -10.16 3.93 -7.47
C ALA A 197 -8.64 3.87 -7.37
N ARG A 198 -8.02 4.91 -6.79
CA ARG A 198 -6.56 5.01 -6.60
C ARG A 198 -6.22 5.24 -5.14
N PRO A 199 -5.77 4.22 -4.42
CA PRO A 199 -5.32 4.40 -3.05
C PRO A 199 -4.03 5.22 -3.01
N SER A 200 -3.97 6.09 -2.03
CA SER A 200 -2.76 6.79 -1.66
C SER A 200 -2.60 6.73 -0.13
N GLN A 201 -1.36 6.77 0.36
CA GLN A 201 -1.13 6.74 1.80
C GLN A 201 0.13 7.51 2.21
N TRP A 202 0.07 8.07 3.41
CA TRP A 202 1.24 8.52 4.15
C TRP A 202 1.68 7.42 5.10
N ILE A 203 2.96 7.10 5.11
CA ILE A 203 3.54 5.98 5.87
C ILE A 203 4.59 6.55 6.81
N ILE A 204 4.45 6.24 8.10
CA ILE A 204 5.48 6.53 9.12
C ILE A 204 5.96 5.19 9.67
N SER A 205 7.27 4.95 9.62
CA SER A 205 7.87 3.68 10.02
C SER A 205 9.03 3.86 10.97
N LEU A 206 9.16 2.91 11.87
CA LEU A 206 10.36 2.67 12.67
C LEU A 206 11.00 1.37 12.23
N GLY A 207 12.33 1.34 12.11
CA GLY A 207 13.07 0.15 11.74
C GLY A 207 14.30 -0.04 12.61
N ILE A 208 14.76 -1.29 12.65
CA ILE A 208 16.00 -1.67 13.34
C ILE A 208 16.89 -2.38 12.32
N TRP A 209 18.14 -1.91 12.20
CA TRP A 209 19.17 -2.49 11.35
C TRP A 209 20.07 -3.44 12.13
N PHE A 210 20.43 -4.54 11.48
CA PHE A 210 21.37 -5.55 12.00
C PHE A 210 22.73 -5.44 11.35
#